data_eabea904f3aa9ef7e688e305206cdab0
#
_entry.id   eabea904f3aa9ef7e688e305206cdab0
#
_cell.length_a   1.000
_cell.length_b   1.000
_cell.length_c   1.000
_cell.angle_alpha   90.00
_cell.angle_beta   90.00
_cell.angle_gamma   90.00
#
_symmetry.space_group_name_H-M   'P 1'
#
loop_
_entity.id
_entity.type
_entity.pdbx_description
1 polymer ?
#
loop_
_entity_poly.entity_id
_entity_poly.type
_entity_poly.pdbx_seq_one_letter_code
_entity_poly.pdbx_strand_id
1 'polypeptide(L)'
;MKNICILLVVWLLAPLATAYADEHSAVRVPPAAPVGPPPGLRKLLATPLRDPSICRGPEGIYYLTGTSEPFWGNNNEKGICVWKSKDLTTWEPLGTVWRYGASPWHEKYLKAKKPLWAPEIHYNKGTFWLTYSMPGWDGTGKTSGSGLLKSTTGKPEGPYEDMQPAERLGDEIDASLYEDEDGTMYFLWHSGKIARLKPDMRGLAGPYRWLKTMTADPDPKHHSGLCAGIFGKGSFDHVGFEGMFLFKANGRYYLDCSEQFEGRYSCMVATATNIFGPYSARYEAIPHGGHNTFFQDGGGKWWCTYFGPPWNERAAILPVEFAEDGRLRPVK
;
A
#
# COMPACT_ATOMS: atom_id res chain seq x y z
N MET A 1 73.15 -6.59 30.48
CA MET A 1 72.16 -5.54 30.31
C MET A 1 71.62 -5.69 28.90
N LYS A 2 70.50 -6.30 28.77
CA LYS A 2 69.84 -6.60 27.47
C LYS A 2 68.63 -5.66 27.31
N ASN A 3 68.68 -4.78 26.32
CA ASN A 3 67.57 -3.90 25.95
C ASN A 3 66.60 -4.71 25.15
N ILE A 4 65.36 -4.79 25.63
CA ILE A 4 64.23 -5.34 24.92
C ILE A 4 63.43 -4.15 24.31
N CYS A 5 63.48 -4.03 22.98
CA CYS A 5 62.53 -3.15 22.22
C CYS A 5 61.18 -3.80 22.15
N ILE A 6 60.16 -3.15 22.71
CA ILE A 6 58.77 -3.52 22.53
C ILE A 6 58.26 -2.75 21.31
N LEU A 7 57.98 -3.48 20.22
CA LEU A 7 57.24 -2.95 19.07
C LEU A 7 55.72 -2.91 19.40
N LEU A 8 55.18 -1.71 19.53
CA LEU A 8 53.73 -1.47 19.59
C LEU A 8 53.16 -1.56 18.15
N VAL A 9 52.44 -2.65 17.87
CA VAL A 9 51.61 -2.75 16.64
C VAL A 9 50.30 -2.08 16.94
N VAL A 10 50.12 -0.86 16.42
CA VAL A 10 48.84 -0.16 16.43
C VAL A 10 47.99 -0.73 15.31
N TRP A 11 46.97 -1.50 15.64
CA TRP A 11 45.89 -1.88 14.71
C TRP A 11 44.99 -0.68 14.50
N LEU A 12 45.08 -0.07 13.34
CA LEU A 12 44.06 0.88 12.83
C LEU A 12 42.81 0.09 12.51
N LEU A 13 41.86 0.09 13.42
CA LEU A 13 40.48 -0.26 13.13
C LEU A 13 39.85 0.91 12.38
N ALA A 14 39.85 0.86 11.06
CA ALA A 14 39.00 1.71 10.24
C ALA A 14 37.53 1.29 10.45
N PRO A 15 36.60 2.23 10.59
CA PRO A 15 35.18 1.88 10.77
C PRO A 15 34.61 1.34 9.48
N LEU A 16 34.21 0.08 9.47
CA LEU A 16 33.35 -0.56 8.45
C LEU A 16 31.88 -0.07 8.56
N ALA A 17 31.69 1.24 8.55
CA ALA A 17 30.36 1.84 8.73
C ALA A 17 29.83 2.58 7.50
N THR A 18 30.45 2.39 6.31
CA THR A 18 30.06 3.15 5.12
C THR A 18 29.65 2.32 3.91
N ALA A 19 29.41 1.02 4.06
CA ALA A 19 29.07 0.16 2.92
C ALA A 19 27.60 -0.28 2.85
N TYR A 20 26.75 0.09 3.82
CA TYR A 20 25.34 -0.37 3.85
C TYR A 20 24.31 0.64 3.34
N ALA A 21 24.73 1.87 3.04
CA ALA A 21 23.80 2.93 2.60
C ALA A 21 23.64 3.04 1.07
N ASP A 22 24.49 2.38 0.28
CA ASP A 22 24.50 2.55 -1.18
C ASP A 22 23.95 1.37 -1.99
N GLU A 23 23.71 0.21 -1.39
CA GLU A 23 23.16 -0.93 -2.14
C GLU A 23 21.65 -0.86 -2.41
N HIS A 24 20.92 0.01 -1.73
CA HIS A 24 19.49 0.21 -2.02
C HIS A 24 19.21 1.27 -3.09
N SER A 25 20.22 1.98 -3.57
CA SER A 25 20.06 3.00 -4.63
C SER A 25 20.30 2.49 -6.05
N ALA A 26 20.68 1.24 -6.25
CA ALA A 26 21.26 0.81 -7.52
C ALA A 26 20.62 -0.39 -8.22
N VAL A 27 19.38 -0.77 -7.94
CA VAL A 27 18.64 -1.55 -8.93
C VAL A 27 17.87 -0.57 -9.82
N ARG A 28 18.59 0.18 -10.65
CA ARG A 28 18.00 0.83 -11.82
C ARG A 28 17.64 -0.28 -12.80
N VAL A 29 16.43 -0.81 -12.69
CA VAL A 29 15.81 -1.53 -13.80
C VAL A 29 15.81 -0.56 -14.98
N PRO A 30 16.39 -0.91 -16.15
CA PRO A 30 16.32 -0.04 -17.33
C PRO A 30 14.85 0.30 -17.56
N PRO A 31 14.51 1.56 -17.84
CA PRO A 31 13.14 1.93 -18.10
C PRO A 31 12.63 1.08 -19.25
N ALA A 32 11.55 0.34 -19.00
CA ALA A 32 10.81 -0.30 -20.08
C ALA A 32 10.46 0.77 -21.12
N ALA A 33 10.46 0.43 -22.39
CA ALA A 33 10.09 1.34 -23.45
C ALA A 33 8.79 2.06 -23.05
N PRO A 34 8.67 3.40 -23.27
CA PRO A 34 7.52 4.15 -22.84
C PRO A 34 6.27 3.60 -23.52
N VAL A 35 5.54 2.78 -22.79
CA VAL A 35 4.19 2.39 -23.16
C VAL A 35 3.33 3.57 -22.74
N GLY A 36 2.54 4.11 -23.65
CA GLY A 36 1.61 5.21 -23.37
C GLY A 36 0.64 4.84 -22.23
N PRO A 37 -0.02 5.82 -21.63
CA PRO A 37 -1.00 5.55 -20.58
C PRO A 37 -2.07 4.59 -21.11
N PRO A 38 -2.61 3.69 -20.28
CA PRO A 38 -3.68 2.78 -20.68
C PRO A 38 -4.86 3.55 -21.27
N PRO A 39 -5.56 3.00 -22.26
CA PRO A 39 -6.76 3.64 -22.82
C PRO A 39 -7.82 3.82 -21.72
N GLY A 40 -8.58 4.92 -21.79
CA GLY A 40 -9.64 5.21 -20.82
C GLY A 40 -9.17 5.76 -19.48
N LEU A 41 -7.86 6.04 -19.32
CA LEU A 41 -7.31 6.65 -18.11
C LEU A 41 -7.88 8.06 -17.90
N ARG A 42 -8.45 8.31 -16.72
CA ARG A 42 -8.99 9.61 -16.32
C ARG A 42 -8.15 10.17 -15.15
N LYS A 43 -7.53 11.30 -15.37
CA LYS A 43 -6.81 12.04 -14.31
C LYS A 43 -7.80 12.58 -13.29
N LEU A 44 -7.41 12.56 -12.01
CA LEU A 44 -8.24 13.03 -10.90
C LEU A 44 -7.83 14.44 -10.43
N LEU A 45 -6.54 14.65 -10.23
CA LEU A 45 -6.02 15.91 -9.70
C LEU A 45 -4.96 16.50 -10.63
N ALA A 46 -4.82 17.81 -10.56
CA ALA A 46 -3.72 18.52 -11.21
C ALA A 46 -2.39 18.39 -10.44
N THR A 47 -2.47 18.27 -9.11
CA THR A 47 -1.33 18.08 -8.22
C THR A 47 -0.90 16.61 -8.16
N PRO A 48 0.39 16.35 -7.91
CA PRO A 48 0.86 14.99 -7.67
C PRO A 48 0.19 14.36 -6.46
N LEU A 49 -0.14 13.07 -6.58
CA LEU A 49 -0.65 12.21 -5.53
C LEU A 49 -0.31 10.77 -5.89
N ARG A 50 0.35 10.05 -4.97
CA ARG A 50 0.63 8.62 -5.11
C ARG A 50 -0.39 7.78 -4.35
N ASP A 51 -0.40 6.50 -4.63
CA ASP A 51 -1.16 5.50 -3.90
C ASP A 51 -2.63 5.93 -3.71
N PRO A 52 -3.33 6.35 -4.79
CA PRO A 52 -4.66 6.90 -4.65
C PRO A 52 -5.66 5.82 -4.24
N SER A 53 -6.49 6.15 -3.26
CA SER A 53 -7.60 5.31 -2.80
C SER A 53 -8.92 6.07 -2.93
N ILE A 54 -9.93 5.41 -3.47
CA ILE A 54 -11.28 5.96 -3.62
C ILE A 54 -12.30 5.02 -2.99
N CYS A 55 -13.18 5.58 -2.17
CA CYS A 55 -14.41 4.93 -1.76
C CYS A 55 -15.64 5.72 -2.21
N ARG A 56 -16.76 5.02 -2.34
CA ARG A 56 -18.07 5.61 -2.53
C ARG A 56 -18.79 5.63 -1.18
N GLY A 57 -19.09 6.82 -0.71
CA GLY A 57 -19.79 7.04 0.55
C GLY A 57 -21.29 7.26 0.39
N PRO A 58 -21.94 7.85 1.41
CA PRO A 58 -23.36 8.17 1.39
C PRO A 58 -23.72 9.06 0.20
N GLU A 59 -24.99 9.01 -0.22
CA GLU A 59 -25.55 9.84 -1.31
C GLU A 59 -24.80 9.68 -2.66
N GLY A 60 -23.98 8.62 -2.79
CA GLY A 60 -23.21 8.35 -4.00
C GLY A 60 -22.02 9.27 -4.23
N ILE A 61 -21.58 10.01 -3.22
CA ILE A 61 -20.38 10.86 -3.28
C ILE A 61 -19.13 9.99 -3.18
N TYR A 62 -18.13 10.33 -3.98
CA TYR A 62 -16.82 9.67 -3.98
C TYR A 62 -15.84 10.46 -3.16
N TYR A 63 -14.97 9.75 -2.43
CA TYR A 63 -13.92 10.33 -1.60
C TYR A 63 -12.57 9.76 -2.00
N LEU A 64 -11.60 10.63 -2.16
CA LEU A 64 -10.23 10.33 -2.59
C LEU A 64 -9.25 10.69 -1.50
N THR A 65 -8.27 9.84 -1.29
CA THR A 65 -7.06 10.12 -0.54
C THR A 65 -5.84 9.51 -1.24
N GLY A 66 -4.65 9.73 -0.70
CA GLY A 66 -3.40 9.18 -1.19
C GLY A 66 -2.20 9.82 -0.52
N THR A 67 -1.01 9.37 -0.86
CA THR A 67 0.25 9.91 -0.38
C THR A 67 0.50 11.28 -0.97
N SER A 68 0.60 12.30 -0.11
CA SER A 68 0.90 13.68 -0.49
C SER A 68 2.41 13.93 -0.62
N GLU A 69 2.79 14.94 -1.45
CA GLU A 69 4.19 15.38 -1.54
C GLU A 69 4.69 16.04 -0.24
N PRO A 70 6.02 15.96 0.03
CA PRO A 70 7.05 15.21 -0.69
C PRO A 70 7.01 13.72 -0.35
N PHE A 71 6.93 12.85 -1.36
CA PHE A 71 6.70 11.41 -1.20
C PHE A 71 7.80 10.69 -0.42
N TRP A 72 9.06 11.12 -0.59
CA TRP A 72 10.25 10.48 -0.02
C TRP A 72 10.86 11.28 1.14
N GLY A 73 10.08 12.18 1.74
CA GLY A 73 10.53 13.07 2.80
C GLY A 73 9.48 13.28 3.88
N ASN A 74 9.62 14.39 4.60
CA ASN A 74 8.63 14.84 5.55
C ASN A 74 7.46 15.50 4.83
N ASN A 75 6.35 14.78 4.68
CA ASN A 75 5.11 15.33 4.09
C ASN A 75 4.09 15.80 5.15
N ASN A 76 4.53 15.98 6.39
CA ASN A 76 3.63 16.27 7.50
C ASN A 76 2.93 17.64 7.42
N GLU A 77 3.45 18.58 6.62
CA GLU A 77 2.74 19.84 6.37
C GLU A 77 1.40 19.59 5.69
N LYS A 78 1.37 18.68 4.71
CA LYS A 78 0.15 18.25 4.04
C LYS A 78 -0.58 17.17 4.85
N GLY A 79 0.14 16.21 5.41
CA GLY A 79 -0.45 15.06 6.10
C GLY A 79 -1.32 14.20 5.19
N ILE A 80 -2.36 13.59 5.73
CA ILE A 80 -3.39 12.88 4.97
C ILE A 80 -4.47 13.89 4.57
N CYS A 81 -4.63 14.08 3.26
CA CYS A 81 -5.64 14.95 2.68
C CYS A 81 -6.78 14.12 2.10
N VAL A 82 -7.97 14.68 2.11
CA VAL A 82 -9.17 14.07 1.51
C VAL A 82 -9.81 15.04 0.53
N TRP A 83 -10.33 14.51 -0.56
CA TRP A 83 -11.14 15.22 -1.57
C TRP A 83 -12.47 14.51 -1.73
N LYS A 84 -13.49 15.23 -2.19
CA LYS A 84 -14.78 14.66 -2.58
C LYS A 84 -15.14 14.98 -4.02
N SER A 85 -15.95 14.12 -4.64
CA SER A 85 -16.48 14.30 -5.99
C SER A 85 -17.86 13.68 -6.13
N LYS A 86 -18.72 14.28 -6.95
CA LYS A 86 -20.00 13.72 -7.35
C LYS A 86 -19.94 12.94 -8.67
N ASP A 87 -18.91 13.17 -9.47
CA ASP A 87 -18.84 12.77 -10.88
C ASP A 87 -17.50 12.09 -11.27
N LEU A 88 -16.59 11.90 -10.31
CA LEU A 88 -15.23 11.37 -10.54
C LEU A 88 -14.38 12.25 -11.48
N THR A 89 -14.79 13.49 -11.72
CA THR A 89 -14.13 14.43 -12.63
C THR A 89 -13.70 15.70 -11.91
N THR A 90 -14.62 16.28 -11.15
CA THR A 90 -14.40 17.50 -10.37
C THR A 90 -14.19 17.12 -8.92
N TRP A 91 -13.02 17.48 -8.36
CA TRP A 91 -12.64 17.15 -6.99
C TRP A 91 -12.51 18.39 -6.13
N GLU A 92 -13.28 18.44 -5.06
CA GLU A 92 -13.26 19.49 -4.05
C GLU A 92 -12.41 19.04 -2.85
N PRO A 93 -11.35 19.80 -2.46
CA PRO A 93 -10.55 19.45 -1.30
C PRO A 93 -11.34 19.65 0.00
N LEU A 94 -11.29 18.67 0.87
CA LEU A 94 -11.79 18.74 2.25
C LEU A 94 -10.70 19.14 3.24
N GLY A 95 -9.44 19.17 2.78
CA GLY A 95 -8.29 19.55 3.58
C GLY A 95 -7.56 18.37 4.21
N THR A 96 -6.68 18.71 5.17
CA THR A 96 -5.89 17.72 5.93
C THR A 96 -6.73 17.18 7.08
N VAL A 97 -6.83 15.88 7.16
CA VAL A 97 -7.64 15.19 8.18
C VAL A 97 -6.79 14.48 9.24
N TRP A 98 -5.51 14.19 8.95
CA TRP A 98 -4.59 13.56 9.89
C TRP A 98 -3.14 13.98 9.65
N ARG A 99 -2.34 14.03 10.74
CA ARG A 99 -0.92 14.42 10.68
C ARG A 99 -0.06 13.48 11.50
N TYR A 100 1.21 13.40 11.15
CA TYR A 100 2.21 12.75 11.98
C TYR A 100 2.24 13.40 13.38
N GLY A 101 2.45 12.56 14.40
CA GLY A 101 2.45 13.00 15.81
C GLY A 101 1.06 13.01 16.44
N ALA A 102 -0.02 12.84 15.67
CA ALA A 102 -1.35 12.71 16.22
C ALA A 102 -1.58 11.40 17.00
N SER A 103 -0.78 10.36 16.71
CA SER A 103 -0.78 9.11 17.48
C SER A 103 0.52 8.94 18.26
N PRO A 104 0.47 8.61 19.55
CA PRO A 104 1.65 8.41 20.40
C PRO A 104 2.64 7.36 19.88
N TRP A 105 2.19 6.32 19.18
CA TRP A 105 3.05 5.29 18.65
C TRP A 105 3.98 5.78 17.52
N HIS A 106 3.65 6.88 16.85
CA HIS A 106 4.50 7.43 15.78
C HIS A 106 5.94 7.71 16.28
N GLU A 107 6.06 8.34 17.45
CA GLU A 107 7.36 8.70 18.01
C GLU A 107 8.19 7.50 18.49
N LYS A 108 7.56 6.33 18.68
CA LYS A 108 8.27 5.10 19.02
C LYS A 108 9.11 4.57 17.85
N TYR A 109 8.60 4.73 16.62
CA TYR A 109 9.12 4.05 15.45
C TYR A 109 9.86 4.96 14.49
N LEU A 110 9.51 6.23 14.38
CA LEU A 110 10.12 7.11 13.39
C LEU A 110 10.33 8.52 13.95
N LYS A 111 11.60 8.87 14.20
CA LYS A 111 11.98 10.16 14.81
C LYS A 111 12.46 11.21 13.81
N ALA A 112 13.15 10.78 12.76
CA ALA A 112 13.90 11.69 11.87
C ALA A 112 13.09 12.19 10.68
N LYS A 113 12.34 11.30 10.02
CA LYS A 113 11.47 11.63 8.89
C LYS A 113 10.03 11.35 9.31
N LYS A 114 9.09 12.16 8.86
CA LYS A 114 7.68 12.12 9.30
C LYS A 114 6.71 11.93 8.12
N PRO A 115 6.97 11.00 7.19
CA PRO A 115 6.04 10.73 6.11
C PRO A 115 4.86 9.88 6.60
N LEU A 116 3.70 10.17 6.04
CA LEU A 116 2.52 9.30 6.08
C LEU A 116 2.29 8.82 4.66
N TRP A 117 2.28 7.49 4.47
CA TRP A 117 2.19 6.85 3.18
C TRP A 117 0.92 6.03 3.01
N ALA A 118 0.54 5.86 1.74
CA ALA A 118 -0.52 4.97 1.28
C ALA A 118 -1.76 4.98 2.18
N PRO A 119 -2.35 6.16 2.46
CA PRO A 119 -3.61 6.17 3.15
C PRO A 119 -4.71 5.64 2.23
N GLU A 120 -5.57 4.79 2.76
CA GLU A 120 -6.81 4.39 2.10
C GLU A 120 -8.02 4.93 2.84
N ILE A 121 -9.03 5.35 2.09
CA ILE A 121 -10.31 5.80 2.65
C ILE A 121 -11.40 4.77 2.38
N HIS A 122 -12.15 4.43 3.44
CA HIS A 122 -13.21 3.44 3.40
C HIS A 122 -14.47 4.00 4.04
N TYR A 123 -15.63 3.58 3.55
CA TYR A 123 -16.91 3.88 4.18
C TYR A 123 -17.60 2.57 4.54
N ASN A 124 -17.51 2.21 5.82
CA ASN A 124 -18.04 0.96 6.35
C ASN A 124 -18.79 1.23 7.66
N LYS A 125 -19.83 0.47 7.94
CA LYS A 125 -20.62 0.58 9.18
C LYS A 125 -21.14 2.00 9.47
N GLY A 126 -21.47 2.74 8.42
CA GLY A 126 -22.04 4.08 8.54
C GLY A 126 -21.05 5.18 8.91
N THR A 127 -19.76 4.92 8.84
CA THR A 127 -18.71 5.91 9.15
C THR A 127 -17.52 5.80 8.21
N PHE A 128 -16.69 6.85 8.18
CA PHE A 128 -15.43 6.84 7.43
C PHE A 128 -14.29 6.30 8.28
N TRP A 129 -13.44 5.53 7.62
CA TRP A 129 -12.22 4.94 8.13
C TRP A 129 -11.05 5.32 7.23
N LEU A 130 -9.89 5.49 7.83
CA LEU A 130 -8.64 5.65 7.10
C LEU A 130 -7.63 4.63 7.60
N THR A 131 -6.98 3.93 6.69
CA THR A 131 -5.73 3.27 6.98
C THR A 131 -4.58 4.18 6.57
N TYR A 132 -3.39 3.99 7.12
CA TYR A 132 -2.20 4.72 6.73
C TYR A 132 -0.95 3.99 7.20
N SER A 133 0.19 4.38 6.65
CA SER A 133 1.46 3.74 6.94
C SER A 133 2.55 4.74 7.21
N MET A 134 3.54 4.32 7.98
CA MET A 134 4.83 4.98 8.14
C MET A 134 5.94 4.04 7.66
N PRO A 135 6.79 4.48 6.72
CA PRO A 135 7.94 3.68 6.29
C PRO A 135 9.01 3.61 7.37
N GLY A 136 9.71 2.49 7.43
CA GLY A 136 10.78 2.25 8.39
C GLY A 136 12.17 2.53 7.83
N TRP A 137 12.61 3.79 7.82
CA TRP A 137 13.89 4.18 7.24
C TRP A 137 14.91 4.67 8.27
N ASP A 138 14.94 4.07 9.44
CA ASP A 138 15.97 4.37 10.43
C ASP A 138 17.19 3.43 10.34
N GLY A 139 17.24 2.53 9.37
CA GLY A 139 18.31 1.55 9.18
C GLY A 139 18.17 0.29 10.03
N THR A 140 17.17 0.19 10.91
CA THR A 140 16.98 -1.00 11.76
C THR A 140 15.98 -2.01 11.15
N GLY A 141 15.26 -1.64 10.11
CA GLY A 141 14.23 -2.47 9.45
C GLY A 141 13.01 -2.79 10.31
N LYS A 142 12.88 -2.16 11.50
CA LYS A 142 11.82 -2.47 12.47
C LYS A 142 10.89 -1.31 12.76
N THR A 143 10.97 -0.25 11.97
CA THR A 143 10.31 1.03 12.27
C THR A 143 9.10 1.34 11.43
N SER A 144 8.82 0.55 10.38
CA SER A 144 7.56 0.66 9.63
C SER A 144 6.37 0.28 10.48
N GLY A 145 5.23 0.82 10.16
CA GLY A 145 3.98 0.49 10.82
C GLY A 145 2.78 1.09 10.16
N SER A 146 1.64 0.50 10.44
CA SER A 146 0.35 0.93 9.92
C SER A 146 -0.67 1.12 11.02
N GLY A 147 -1.56 2.08 10.82
CA GLY A 147 -2.64 2.43 11.75
C GLY A 147 -4.01 2.41 11.09
N LEU A 148 -5.03 2.42 11.93
CA LEU A 148 -6.44 2.51 11.56
C LEU A 148 -7.09 3.67 12.30
N LEU A 149 -7.72 4.56 11.56
CA LEU A 149 -8.40 5.74 12.07
C LEU A 149 -9.90 5.63 11.83
N LYS A 150 -10.69 6.14 12.75
CA LYS A 150 -12.15 6.23 12.66
C LYS A 150 -12.60 7.68 12.72
N SER A 151 -13.48 8.09 11.83
CA SER A 151 -14.17 9.37 11.98
C SER A 151 -15.11 9.33 13.18
N THR A 152 -14.93 10.27 14.11
CA THR A 152 -15.74 10.37 15.32
C THR A 152 -17.11 11.02 15.06
N THR A 153 -17.24 11.70 13.94
CA THR A 153 -18.49 12.36 13.51
C THR A 153 -19.24 11.60 12.41
N GLY A 154 -18.63 10.54 11.87
CA GLY A 154 -19.14 9.86 10.68
C GLY A 154 -18.91 10.63 9.37
N LYS A 155 -18.24 11.80 9.40
CA LYS A 155 -17.96 12.63 8.24
C LYS A 155 -16.55 12.37 7.70
N PRO A 156 -16.30 12.56 6.40
CA PRO A 156 -14.98 12.31 5.79
C PRO A 156 -13.92 13.33 6.24
N GLU A 157 -14.32 14.51 6.69
CA GLU A 157 -13.42 15.53 7.27
C GLU A 157 -12.96 15.17 8.69
N GLY A 158 -13.59 14.18 9.32
CA GLY A 158 -13.31 13.82 10.71
C GLY A 158 -14.04 14.73 11.73
N PRO A 159 -13.43 15.01 12.92
CA PRO A 159 -12.11 14.53 13.31
C PRO A 159 -11.99 13.00 13.38
N TYR A 160 -10.76 12.53 13.27
CA TYR A 160 -10.43 11.11 13.35
C TYR A 160 -9.80 10.76 14.69
N GLU A 161 -10.05 9.55 15.18
CA GLU A 161 -9.35 8.95 16.32
C GLU A 161 -8.56 7.72 15.84
N ASP A 162 -7.38 7.50 16.41
CA ASP A 162 -6.62 6.27 16.21
C ASP A 162 -7.23 5.13 17.03
N MET A 163 -7.50 4.00 16.37
CA MET A 163 -8.14 2.86 17.02
C MET A 163 -7.17 2.11 17.95
N GLN A 164 -5.86 2.29 17.78
CA GLN A 164 -4.82 1.71 18.64
C GLN A 164 -3.70 2.72 18.92
N PRO A 165 -3.96 3.79 19.67
CA PRO A 165 -3.03 4.93 19.78
C PRO A 165 -1.74 4.61 20.53
N ALA A 166 -1.67 3.51 21.29
CA ALA A 166 -0.50 3.13 22.08
C ALA A 166 0.54 2.34 21.25
N GLU A 167 0.12 1.71 20.13
CA GLU A 167 0.97 0.83 19.33
C GLU A 167 0.47 0.80 17.88
N ARG A 168 1.36 0.54 16.90
CA ARG A 168 0.97 0.29 15.51
C ARG A 168 0.05 -0.93 15.42
N LEU A 169 -0.90 -0.91 14.51
CA LEU A 169 -1.80 -2.05 14.28
C LEU A 169 -1.15 -3.11 13.38
N GLY A 170 -0.47 -2.68 12.31
CA GLY A 170 0.37 -3.53 11.46
C GLY A 170 1.85 -3.21 11.63
N ASP A 171 2.70 -4.21 11.48
CA ASP A 171 4.16 -4.12 11.65
C ASP A 171 4.91 -3.71 10.37
N GLU A 172 4.19 -3.49 9.27
CA GLU A 172 4.70 -3.09 7.95
C GLU A 172 3.81 -2.00 7.35
N ILE A 173 4.14 -1.59 6.11
CA ILE A 173 3.40 -0.55 5.36
C ILE A 173 2.17 -1.11 4.63
N ASP A 174 1.45 -0.21 3.96
CA ASP A 174 0.39 -0.45 2.98
C ASP A 174 -0.79 -1.22 3.56
N ALA A 175 -1.45 -0.56 4.50
CA ALA A 175 -2.60 -1.12 5.17
C ALA A 175 -3.90 -0.86 4.41
N SER A 176 -4.74 -1.86 4.34
CA SER A 176 -6.09 -1.83 3.79
C SER A 176 -7.12 -2.35 4.78
N LEU A 177 -8.37 -2.02 4.56
CA LEU A 177 -9.51 -2.44 5.37
C LEU A 177 -10.54 -3.13 4.49
N TYR A 178 -10.99 -4.32 4.91
CA TYR A 178 -12.02 -5.06 4.21
C TYR A 178 -13.15 -5.48 5.15
N GLU A 179 -14.40 -5.22 4.75
CA GLU A 179 -15.61 -5.75 5.39
C GLU A 179 -16.16 -6.90 4.56
N ASP A 180 -16.25 -8.09 5.15
CA ASP A 180 -16.84 -9.24 4.48
C ASP A 180 -18.39 -9.20 4.58
N GLU A 181 -19.06 -10.00 3.79
CA GLU A 181 -20.53 -10.06 3.71
C GLU A 181 -21.22 -10.38 5.02
N ASP A 182 -20.54 -11.07 5.93
CA ASP A 182 -21.02 -11.38 7.28
C ASP A 182 -20.79 -10.22 8.29
N GLY A 183 -20.24 -9.09 7.83
CA GLY A 183 -19.91 -7.93 8.65
C GLY A 183 -18.60 -8.07 9.44
N THR A 184 -17.84 -9.14 9.21
CA THR A 184 -16.49 -9.30 9.79
C THR A 184 -15.53 -8.30 9.16
N MET A 185 -14.83 -7.54 10.00
CA MET A 185 -13.82 -6.59 9.53
C MET A 185 -12.43 -7.21 9.57
N TYR A 186 -11.68 -6.98 8.51
CA TYR A 186 -10.30 -7.44 8.36
C TYR A 186 -9.37 -6.26 8.14
N PHE A 187 -8.23 -6.31 8.81
CA PHE A 187 -7.10 -5.42 8.56
C PHE A 187 -6.07 -6.20 7.74
N LEU A 188 -5.67 -5.60 6.65
CA LEU A 188 -4.72 -6.15 5.71
C LEU A 188 -3.51 -5.23 5.65
N TRP A 189 -2.31 -5.76 5.44
CA TRP A 189 -1.11 -4.94 5.27
C TRP A 189 0.01 -5.68 4.59
N HIS A 190 0.96 -4.93 4.07
CA HIS A 190 2.11 -5.43 3.34
C HIS A 190 1.68 -6.09 2.02
N SER A 191 2.04 -7.33 1.80
CA SER A 191 1.86 -8.08 0.55
C SER A 191 1.04 -9.35 0.71
N GLY A 192 0.24 -9.45 1.77
CA GLY A 192 -0.59 -10.62 2.00
C GLY A 192 -0.85 -10.95 3.47
N LYS A 193 -0.48 -10.08 4.41
CA LYS A 193 -0.87 -10.25 5.81
C LYS A 193 -2.33 -9.84 5.99
N ILE A 194 -3.13 -10.69 6.61
CA ILE A 194 -4.54 -10.43 6.94
C ILE A 194 -4.86 -10.91 8.35
N ALA A 195 -5.59 -10.11 9.11
CA ALA A 195 -6.12 -10.48 10.41
C ALA A 195 -7.52 -9.93 10.62
N ARG A 196 -8.34 -10.65 11.39
CA ARG A 196 -9.63 -10.12 11.86
C ARG A 196 -9.39 -9.00 12.85
N LEU A 197 -10.18 -7.96 12.76
CA LEU A 197 -10.28 -6.93 13.79
C LEU A 197 -11.20 -7.38 14.93
N LYS A 198 -10.94 -6.89 16.12
CA LYS A 198 -11.87 -7.02 17.24
C LYS A 198 -13.21 -6.33 16.91
N PRO A 199 -14.33 -6.72 17.51
CA PRO A 199 -15.63 -6.10 17.26
C PRO A 199 -15.66 -4.58 17.51
N ASP A 200 -14.85 -4.08 18.43
CA ASP A 200 -14.70 -2.66 18.74
C ASP A 200 -13.69 -1.96 17.81
N MET A 201 -13.09 -2.68 16.86
CA MET A 201 -12.04 -2.23 15.94
C MET A 201 -10.72 -1.80 16.61
N ARG A 202 -10.58 -1.99 17.93
CA ARG A 202 -9.42 -1.59 18.74
C ARG A 202 -8.41 -2.72 18.86
N GLY A 203 -7.79 -3.08 17.73
CA GLY A 203 -6.75 -4.09 17.63
C GLY A 203 -7.17 -5.35 16.89
N LEU A 204 -6.20 -6.22 16.65
CA LEU A 204 -6.40 -7.50 16.00
C LEU A 204 -7.04 -8.50 16.97
N ALA A 205 -7.96 -9.32 16.46
CA ALA A 205 -8.63 -10.38 17.25
C ALA A 205 -7.76 -11.64 17.42
N GLY A 206 -6.65 -11.73 16.70
CA GLY A 206 -5.72 -12.85 16.75
C GLY A 206 -4.52 -12.63 15.83
N PRO A 207 -3.67 -13.63 15.65
CA PRO A 207 -2.53 -13.53 14.77
C PRO A 207 -2.95 -13.38 13.32
N TYR A 208 -2.10 -12.73 12.53
CA TYR A 208 -2.32 -12.64 11.09
C TYR A 208 -2.05 -13.97 10.38
N ARG A 209 -2.59 -14.10 9.19
CA ARG A 209 -2.27 -15.14 8.21
C ARG A 209 -1.63 -14.50 6.99
N TRP A 210 -0.78 -15.28 6.32
CA TRP A 210 -0.32 -14.95 4.98
C TRP A 210 -1.29 -15.49 3.93
N LEU A 211 -1.74 -14.62 3.05
CA LEU A 211 -2.48 -15.02 1.86
C LEU A 211 -1.48 -15.41 0.77
N LYS A 212 -1.63 -16.63 0.27
CA LYS A 212 -0.68 -17.23 -0.67
C LYS A 212 -1.38 -17.79 -1.89
N THR A 213 -0.65 -17.81 -3.01
CA THR A 213 -1.09 -18.50 -4.23
C THR A 213 -0.86 -20.00 -4.12
N MET A 214 -1.70 -20.80 -4.81
CA MET A 214 -1.57 -22.27 -4.86
C MET A 214 -0.29 -22.73 -5.52
N THR A 215 0.20 -21.98 -6.49
CA THR A 215 1.41 -22.28 -7.25
C THR A 215 2.37 -21.09 -7.15
N ALA A 216 3.63 -21.41 -6.82
CA ALA A 216 4.69 -20.43 -6.90
C ALA A 216 4.94 -20.04 -8.37
N ASP A 217 5.26 -18.76 -8.59
CA ASP A 217 5.72 -18.28 -9.89
C ASP A 217 7.24 -18.50 -9.99
N PRO A 218 7.73 -19.39 -10.86
CA PRO A 218 9.13 -19.76 -10.89
C PRO A 218 10.00 -18.80 -11.73
N ASP A 219 9.39 -17.89 -12.51
CA ASP A 219 10.16 -17.03 -13.42
C ASP A 219 10.77 -15.82 -12.70
N PRO A 220 12.11 -15.73 -12.63
CA PRO A 220 12.77 -14.62 -11.95
C PRO A 220 12.54 -13.25 -12.61
N LYS A 221 12.06 -13.21 -13.85
CA LYS A 221 11.70 -11.94 -14.52
C LYS A 221 10.39 -11.35 -14.00
N HIS A 222 9.58 -12.19 -13.36
CA HIS A 222 8.30 -11.80 -12.78
C HIS A 222 8.43 -11.22 -11.38
N HIS A 223 9.66 -11.06 -10.86
CA HIS A 223 9.90 -10.62 -9.49
C HIS A 223 10.92 -9.50 -9.46
N SER A 224 10.71 -8.55 -8.58
CA SER A 224 11.74 -7.57 -8.21
C SER A 224 12.82 -8.21 -7.33
N GLY A 225 14.01 -7.63 -7.34
CA GLY A 225 15.02 -7.94 -6.33
C GLY A 225 14.53 -7.67 -4.90
N LEU A 226 13.61 -6.72 -4.74
CA LEU A 226 12.95 -6.40 -3.47
C LEU A 226 12.07 -7.57 -3.00
N CYS A 227 11.28 -8.17 -3.89
CA CYS A 227 10.49 -9.35 -3.58
C CYS A 227 11.36 -10.52 -3.09
N ALA A 228 12.48 -10.78 -3.78
CA ALA A 228 13.45 -11.79 -3.36
C ALA A 228 14.12 -11.46 -2.00
N GLY A 229 14.28 -10.17 -1.66
CA GLY A 229 14.77 -9.72 -0.37
C GLY A 229 13.77 -9.93 0.77
N ILE A 230 12.48 -9.74 0.51
CA ILE A 230 11.39 -9.89 1.50
C ILE A 230 11.07 -11.37 1.75
N PHE A 231 10.89 -12.17 0.70
CA PHE A 231 10.36 -13.54 0.79
C PHE A 231 11.41 -14.63 0.62
N GLY A 232 12.66 -14.26 0.34
CA GLY A 232 13.75 -15.19 0.08
C GLY A 232 13.78 -15.70 -1.37
N LYS A 233 14.96 -16.15 -1.80
CA LYS A 233 15.17 -16.68 -3.15
C LYS A 233 14.42 -18.01 -3.31
N GLY A 234 13.41 -18.03 -4.17
CA GLY A 234 12.76 -19.26 -4.63
C GLY A 234 11.38 -19.57 -4.06
N SER A 235 10.78 -18.70 -3.24
CA SER A 235 9.39 -18.86 -2.79
C SER A 235 8.56 -17.67 -3.24
N PHE A 236 7.98 -17.76 -4.43
CA PHE A 236 7.14 -16.71 -5.01
C PHE A 236 5.67 -17.13 -4.99
N ASP A 237 5.21 -17.64 -3.85
CA ASP A 237 3.83 -18.00 -3.58
C ASP A 237 3.00 -16.80 -3.05
N HIS A 238 3.47 -15.57 -3.30
CA HIS A 238 2.82 -14.31 -2.98
C HIS A 238 2.27 -13.63 -4.24
N VAL A 239 1.27 -12.75 -4.06
CA VAL A 239 0.69 -12.02 -5.19
C VAL A 239 1.62 -10.89 -5.65
N GLY A 240 2.23 -10.17 -4.74
CA GLY A 240 3.23 -9.13 -5.00
C GLY A 240 4.03 -8.81 -3.74
N PHE A 241 4.71 -7.66 -3.70
CA PHE A 241 5.55 -7.29 -2.56
C PHE A 241 4.98 -6.17 -1.68
N GLU A 242 4.01 -5.38 -2.17
CA GLU A 242 3.40 -4.26 -1.42
C GLU A 242 2.02 -3.90 -1.97
N GLY A 243 1.39 -2.88 -1.37
CA GLY A 243 0.19 -2.23 -1.90
C GLY A 243 -0.99 -3.18 -2.05
N MET A 244 -1.23 -4.05 -1.04
CA MET A 244 -2.30 -5.02 -1.15
C MET A 244 -3.69 -4.39 -0.96
N PHE A 245 -4.63 -4.84 -1.76
CA PHE A 245 -6.04 -4.53 -1.64
C PHE A 245 -6.89 -5.77 -1.85
N LEU A 246 -8.02 -5.88 -1.16
CA LEU A 246 -8.94 -7.01 -1.27
C LEU A 246 -10.34 -6.52 -1.55
N PHE A 247 -10.99 -7.12 -2.53
CA PHE A 247 -12.39 -6.90 -2.80
C PHE A 247 -13.08 -8.19 -3.27
N LYS A 248 -14.42 -8.19 -3.24
CA LYS A 248 -15.22 -9.32 -3.70
C LYS A 248 -16.08 -8.92 -4.90
N ALA A 249 -16.06 -9.75 -5.93
CA ALA A 249 -16.89 -9.61 -7.11
C ALA A 249 -17.22 -10.98 -7.68
N ASN A 250 -18.43 -11.13 -8.24
CA ASN A 250 -18.87 -12.37 -8.91
C ASN A 250 -18.64 -13.65 -8.05
N GLY A 251 -18.85 -13.53 -6.73
CA GLY A 251 -18.69 -14.63 -5.78
C GLY A 251 -17.23 -15.02 -5.48
N ARG A 252 -16.24 -14.21 -5.89
CA ARG A 252 -14.82 -14.46 -5.67
C ARG A 252 -14.16 -13.28 -4.97
N TYR A 253 -13.18 -13.59 -4.14
CA TYR A 253 -12.22 -12.62 -3.60
C TYR A 253 -11.13 -12.38 -4.62
N TYR A 254 -10.82 -11.10 -4.84
CA TYR A 254 -9.73 -10.62 -5.67
C TYR A 254 -8.71 -9.96 -4.74
N LEU A 255 -7.54 -10.56 -4.64
CA LEU A 255 -6.41 -10.00 -3.92
C LEU A 255 -5.46 -9.42 -4.95
N ASP A 256 -5.24 -8.11 -4.88
CA ASP A 256 -4.21 -7.47 -5.66
C ASP A 256 -3.02 -7.06 -4.78
N CYS A 257 -1.87 -6.99 -5.40
CA CYS A 257 -0.65 -6.43 -4.85
C CYS A 257 0.19 -5.85 -5.98
N SER A 258 1.07 -4.95 -5.64
CA SER A 258 2.04 -4.41 -6.58
C SER A 258 3.27 -5.30 -6.71
N GLU A 259 3.84 -5.38 -7.92
CA GLU A 259 5.08 -6.07 -8.23
C GLU A 259 5.86 -5.34 -9.33
N GLN A 260 7.17 -5.52 -9.34
CA GLN A 260 8.01 -5.18 -10.50
C GLN A 260 8.00 -6.34 -11.49
N PHE A 261 6.86 -6.53 -12.14
CA PHE A 261 6.65 -7.61 -13.09
C PHE A 261 7.31 -7.30 -14.44
N GLU A 262 8.26 -8.12 -14.86
CA GLU A 262 9.08 -7.88 -16.07
C GLU A 262 9.67 -6.45 -16.14
N GLY A 263 10.07 -5.91 -15.01
CA GLY A 263 10.61 -4.56 -14.91
C GLY A 263 9.58 -3.42 -14.94
N ARG A 264 8.29 -3.73 -14.89
CA ARG A 264 7.19 -2.76 -14.78
C ARG A 264 6.57 -2.81 -13.39
N TYR A 265 6.28 -1.66 -12.80
CA TYR A 265 5.49 -1.59 -11.58
C TYR A 265 4.02 -1.84 -11.93
N SER A 266 3.54 -3.02 -11.65
CA SER A 266 2.27 -3.55 -12.14
C SER A 266 1.37 -4.01 -11.00
N CYS A 267 0.05 -3.96 -11.24
CA CYS A 267 -0.94 -4.62 -10.40
C CYS A 267 -1.01 -6.10 -10.74
N MET A 268 -0.67 -6.93 -9.78
CA MET A 268 -0.80 -8.38 -9.85
C MET A 268 -2.05 -8.81 -9.11
N VAL A 269 -2.83 -9.73 -9.66
CA VAL A 269 -4.07 -10.21 -9.06
C VAL A 269 -4.06 -11.73 -8.95
N ALA A 270 -4.62 -12.24 -7.86
CA ALA A 270 -4.99 -13.64 -7.68
C ALA A 270 -6.40 -13.74 -7.09
N THR A 271 -7.11 -14.83 -7.33
CA THR A 271 -8.51 -14.99 -6.91
C THR A 271 -8.73 -16.23 -6.06
N ALA A 272 -9.71 -16.17 -5.15
CA ALA A 272 -10.12 -17.31 -4.33
C ALA A 272 -11.63 -17.30 -4.08
N THR A 273 -12.19 -18.43 -3.67
CA THR A 273 -13.58 -18.54 -3.20
C THR A 273 -13.70 -18.39 -1.68
N ASN A 274 -12.58 -18.43 -0.98
CA ASN A 274 -12.49 -18.21 0.46
C ASN A 274 -11.50 -17.08 0.74
N ILE A 275 -11.83 -16.19 1.69
CA ILE A 275 -11.00 -15.02 2.00
C ILE A 275 -9.54 -15.38 2.38
N PHE A 276 -9.34 -16.53 3.01
CA PHE A 276 -8.01 -17.01 3.38
C PHE A 276 -7.35 -17.88 2.31
N GLY A 277 -7.93 -17.95 1.12
CA GLY A 277 -7.45 -18.75 0.01
C GLY A 277 -7.79 -20.25 0.11
N PRO A 278 -7.05 -21.12 -0.61
CA PRO A 278 -5.88 -20.76 -1.42
C PRO A 278 -6.25 -19.91 -2.64
N TYR A 279 -5.38 -18.96 -2.97
CA TYR A 279 -5.56 -18.11 -4.13
C TYR A 279 -5.01 -18.78 -5.40
N SER A 280 -5.60 -18.47 -6.55
CA SER A 280 -5.12 -18.93 -7.85
C SER A 280 -3.67 -18.53 -8.12
N ALA A 281 -3.08 -19.04 -9.21
CA ALA A 281 -1.86 -18.43 -9.75
C ALA A 281 -2.11 -16.94 -10.01
N ARG A 282 -1.13 -16.11 -9.69
CA ARG A 282 -1.18 -14.66 -9.94
C ARG A 282 -1.04 -14.34 -11.43
N TYR A 283 -1.57 -13.21 -11.83
CA TYR A 283 -1.42 -12.68 -13.19
C TYR A 283 -1.30 -11.16 -13.15
N GLU A 284 -0.64 -10.56 -14.16
CA GLU A 284 -0.61 -9.12 -14.35
C GLU A 284 -2.00 -8.66 -14.82
N ALA A 285 -2.67 -7.88 -13.98
CA ALA A 285 -4.00 -7.33 -14.30
C ALA A 285 -3.89 -5.92 -14.92
N ILE A 286 -3.07 -5.04 -14.32
CA ILE A 286 -2.87 -3.67 -14.79
C ILE A 286 -1.38 -3.42 -14.97
N PRO A 287 -0.87 -3.40 -16.21
CA PRO A 287 0.52 -3.05 -16.46
C PRO A 287 0.79 -1.58 -16.21
N HIS A 288 1.99 -1.26 -15.72
CA HIS A 288 2.47 0.10 -15.43
C HIS A 288 1.65 0.91 -14.40
N GLY A 289 0.84 0.26 -13.60
CA GLY A 289 0.06 0.93 -12.58
C GLY A 289 -0.14 0.03 -11.39
N GLY A 290 0.81 -0.04 -10.46
CA GLY A 290 0.69 -0.74 -9.19
C GLY A 290 0.05 0.14 -8.11
N HIS A 291 -0.13 -0.43 -6.94
CA HIS A 291 -0.75 0.17 -5.75
C HIS A 291 -2.18 0.67 -6.04
N ASN A 292 -3.02 -0.25 -6.44
CA ASN A 292 -4.38 0.03 -6.86
C ASN A 292 -5.39 -0.21 -5.72
N THR A 293 -6.48 0.54 -5.73
CA THR A 293 -7.72 0.20 -5.05
C THR A 293 -8.84 0.08 -6.07
N PHE A 294 -9.85 -0.72 -5.77
CA PHE A 294 -10.95 -1.00 -6.69
C PHE A 294 -12.29 -0.55 -6.10
N PHE A 295 -13.13 0.04 -6.93
CA PHE A 295 -14.46 0.50 -6.50
C PHE A 295 -15.47 0.42 -7.65
N GLN A 296 -16.77 0.45 -7.31
CA GLN A 296 -17.86 0.60 -8.29
C GLN A 296 -18.41 2.01 -8.26
N ASP A 297 -18.70 2.55 -9.44
CA ASP A 297 -19.47 3.79 -9.56
C ASP A 297 -20.97 3.58 -9.31
N GLY A 298 -21.74 4.67 -9.38
CA GLY A 298 -23.19 4.63 -9.19
C GLY A 298 -23.95 3.81 -10.22
N GLY A 299 -23.35 3.52 -11.37
CA GLY A 299 -23.88 2.67 -12.43
C GLY A 299 -23.43 1.21 -12.34
N GLY A 300 -22.65 0.85 -11.32
CA GLY A 300 -22.11 -0.50 -11.16
C GLY A 300 -20.87 -0.81 -12.00
N LYS A 301 -20.32 0.18 -12.70
CA LYS A 301 -19.08 0.03 -13.46
C LYS A 301 -17.89 -0.03 -12.52
N TRP A 302 -16.98 -0.96 -12.76
CA TRP A 302 -15.76 -1.11 -12.00
C TRP A 302 -14.65 -0.16 -12.48
N TRP A 303 -13.94 0.36 -11.52
CA TRP A 303 -12.78 1.22 -11.70
C TRP A 303 -11.65 0.76 -10.79
N CYS A 304 -10.41 0.95 -11.24
CA CYS A 304 -9.25 0.92 -10.36
C CYS A 304 -8.62 2.31 -10.26
N THR A 305 -8.02 2.61 -9.12
CA THR A 305 -7.14 3.76 -8.98
C THR A 305 -5.81 3.49 -9.67
N TYR A 306 -5.12 4.54 -10.06
CA TYR A 306 -3.90 4.46 -10.86
C TYR A 306 -3.04 5.69 -10.62
N PHE A 307 -1.73 5.51 -10.50
CA PHE A 307 -0.80 6.63 -10.54
C PHE A 307 0.31 6.28 -11.49
N GLY A 308 0.43 6.32 -12.58
CA GLY A 308 1.36 6.11 -13.68
C GLY A 308 2.79 5.69 -13.35
N PRO A 309 3.69 5.70 -14.33
CA PRO A 309 5.10 5.38 -14.10
C PRO A 309 5.71 6.25 -12.99
N PRO A 310 6.78 5.81 -12.30
CA PRO A 310 7.35 6.46 -11.11
C PRO A 310 7.68 7.96 -11.21
N TRP A 311 7.71 8.52 -12.41
CA TRP A 311 7.95 9.94 -12.67
C TRP A 311 6.69 10.74 -13.00
N ASN A 312 5.53 10.11 -13.05
CA ASN A 312 4.24 10.75 -13.31
C ASN A 312 3.26 10.45 -12.17
N GLU A 313 3.59 10.95 -11.03
CA GLU A 313 2.95 10.71 -9.74
C GLU A 313 1.58 11.39 -9.62
N ARG A 314 0.73 11.24 -10.63
CA ARG A 314 -0.58 11.85 -10.69
C ARG A 314 -1.66 10.79 -10.58
N ALA A 315 -2.52 11.00 -9.59
CA ALA A 315 -3.68 10.14 -9.39
C ALA A 315 -4.61 10.14 -10.61
N ALA A 316 -5.02 8.95 -11.00
CA ALA A 316 -5.98 8.72 -12.07
C ALA A 316 -6.87 7.52 -11.71
N ILE A 317 -7.90 7.29 -12.51
CA ILE A 317 -8.70 6.06 -12.51
C ILE A 317 -8.74 5.44 -13.89
N LEU A 318 -8.83 4.13 -13.90
CA LEU A 318 -8.91 3.29 -15.10
C LEU A 318 -10.17 2.43 -15.03
N PRO A 319 -11.02 2.40 -16.07
CA PRO A 319 -12.13 1.48 -16.10
C PRO A 319 -11.63 0.04 -16.27
N VAL A 320 -12.21 -0.86 -15.48
CA VAL A 320 -11.85 -2.29 -15.51
C VAL A 320 -13.09 -3.15 -15.74
N GLU A 321 -12.87 -4.34 -16.27
CA GLU A 321 -13.89 -5.35 -16.54
C GLU A 321 -13.41 -6.74 -16.12
N PHE A 322 -14.33 -7.67 -15.96
CA PHE A 322 -14.04 -9.08 -15.77
C PHE A 322 -14.21 -9.82 -17.10
N ALA A 323 -13.15 -10.48 -17.55
CA ALA A 323 -13.17 -11.35 -18.71
C ALA A 323 -14.04 -12.61 -18.45
N GLU A 324 -14.31 -13.39 -19.48
CA GLU A 324 -15.09 -14.64 -19.37
C GLU A 324 -14.49 -15.66 -18.40
N ASP A 325 -13.15 -15.70 -18.30
CA ASP A 325 -12.43 -16.54 -17.35
C ASP A 325 -12.42 -15.97 -15.91
N GLY A 326 -13.04 -14.82 -15.69
CA GLY A 326 -13.10 -14.11 -14.43
C GLY A 326 -11.87 -13.24 -14.13
N ARG A 327 -10.89 -13.13 -15.03
CA ARG A 327 -9.74 -12.25 -14.82
C ARG A 327 -10.13 -10.79 -14.96
N LEU A 328 -9.64 -9.99 -14.03
CA LEU A 328 -9.74 -8.53 -14.08
C LEU A 328 -8.74 -7.98 -15.10
N ARG A 329 -9.18 -6.99 -15.89
CA ARG A 329 -8.35 -6.30 -16.87
C ARG A 329 -8.87 -4.89 -17.17
N PRO A 330 -8.05 -3.98 -17.73
CA PRO A 330 -8.54 -2.72 -18.27
C PRO A 330 -9.58 -2.94 -19.37
N VAL A 331 -10.59 -2.06 -19.42
CA VAL A 331 -11.53 -2.00 -20.55
C VAL A 331 -10.75 -1.57 -21.80
N LYS A 332 -10.92 -2.31 -22.90
CA LYS A 332 -10.25 -2.05 -24.18
C LYS A 332 -10.81 -0.83 -24.90
#